data_d77b4f284f2fc615a3b8f5302ccd26a3
#
_entry.id   d77b4f284f2fc615a3b8f5302ccd26a3
#
_cell.length_a   1.000
_cell.length_b   1.000
_cell.length_c   1.000
_cell.angle_alpha   90.00
_cell.angle_beta   90.00
_cell.angle_gamma   90.00
#
_symmetry.space_group_name_H-M   'P 1'
#
loop_
_entity.id
_entity.type
_entity.pdbx_description
1 polymer ?
#
loop_
_entity_poly.entity_id
_entity_poly.type
_entity_poly.pdbx_seq_one_letter_code
_entity_poly.pdbx_strand_id
1 'polypeptide(L)'
;MSGISREIFLDPKHIPKHLPNTPQSQRLLLRGRAIHVFNDEDTMLRVAQAIIERGEYTGSVRKYERYGLFFTEEIGYRISPDGSRTPLFYGEVKIDANNRYHAIPRTRPSE
;
A
#
# COMPACT_ATOMS: atom_id res chain seq x y z
N MET A 1 20.26 -8.25 4.61
CA MET A 1 19.06 -9.10 4.50
C MET A 1 17.83 -8.26 4.23
N SER A 2 16.99 -8.75 3.35
CA SER A 2 15.67 -8.13 3.12
C SER A 2 14.64 -8.71 4.09
N GLY A 3 13.50 -8.02 4.18
CA GLY A 3 12.42 -8.44 5.06
C GLY A 3 12.44 -7.75 6.41
N ILE A 4 11.39 -8.00 7.17
CA ILE A 4 11.17 -7.42 8.50
C ILE A 4 11.27 -8.54 9.53
N SER A 5 12.23 -8.42 10.45
CA SER A 5 12.55 -9.51 11.40
C SER A 5 11.90 -9.34 12.76
N ARG A 6 11.13 -8.28 12.98
CA ARG A 6 10.43 -8.05 14.24
C ARG A 6 8.93 -8.23 14.07
N GLU A 7 8.24 -8.43 15.20
CA GLU A 7 6.79 -8.55 15.17
C GLU A 7 6.12 -7.21 14.92
N ILE A 8 5.23 -7.18 13.95
CA ILE A 8 4.44 -6.00 13.60
C ILE A 8 2.98 -6.38 13.47
N PHE A 9 2.08 -5.40 13.62
CA PHE A 9 0.63 -5.63 13.71
C PHE A 9 -0.09 -4.81 12.65
N LEU A 10 -1.04 -5.43 11.96
CA LEU A 10 -1.85 -4.75 10.96
C LEU A 10 -2.70 -3.65 11.61
N ASP A 11 -2.64 -2.45 11.03
CA ASP A 11 -3.49 -1.34 11.45
C ASP A 11 -4.71 -1.28 10.52
N PRO A 12 -5.90 -1.68 11.02
CA PRO A 12 -7.07 -1.78 10.15
C PRO A 12 -7.63 -0.43 9.70
N LYS A 13 -7.30 0.66 10.36
CA LYS A 13 -7.90 1.96 10.02
C LYS A 13 -7.46 2.48 8.64
N HIS A 14 -6.33 2.05 8.11
CA HIS A 14 -5.84 2.47 6.80
C HIS A 14 -6.27 1.54 5.67
N ILE A 15 -6.89 0.40 5.98
CA ILE A 15 -7.30 -0.58 4.97
C ILE A 15 -8.31 0.00 3.98
N PRO A 16 -9.42 0.64 4.43
CA PRO A 16 -10.48 1.02 3.50
C PRO A 16 -10.06 2.01 2.41
N LYS A 17 -9.12 2.92 2.68
CA LYS A 17 -8.76 3.92 1.67
C LYS A 17 -7.92 3.32 0.53
N HIS A 18 -7.37 2.12 0.72
CA HIS A 18 -6.59 1.42 -0.30
C HIS A 18 -7.29 0.19 -0.87
N LEU A 19 -8.61 0.11 -0.66
CA LEU A 19 -9.46 -0.90 -1.30
C LEU A 19 -10.49 -0.21 -2.19
N PRO A 20 -10.87 -0.82 -3.33
CA PRO A 20 -11.86 -0.24 -4.23
C PRO A 20 -13.25 -0.31 -3.61
N ASN A 21 -14.12 0.61 -4.03
CA ASN A 21 -15.53 0.62 -3.65
C ASN A 21 -15.82 0.77 -2.16
N THR A 22 -14.86 1.28 -1.38
CA THR A 22 -15.12 1.63 0.02
C THR A 22 -15.62 3.08 0.10
N PRO A 23 -16.38 3.45 1.16
CA PRO A 23 -16.79 4.84 1.35
C PRO A 23 -15.61 5.81 1.36
N GLN A 24 -14.49 5.43 1.96
CA GLN A 24 -13.29 6.26 2.04
C GLN A 24 -12.68 6.53 0.66
N SER A 25 -12.50 5.48 -0.15
CA SER A 25 -11.92 5.64 -1.48
C SER A 25 -12.86 6.42 -2.41
N GLN A 26 -14.16 6.16 -2.36
CA GLN A 26 -15.14 6.89 -3.16
C GLN A 26 -15.19 8.37 -2.79
N ARG A 27 -15.07 8.67 -1.50
CA ARG A 27 -15.07 10.05 -1.02
C ARG A 27 -13.88 10.84 -1.56
N LEU A 28 -12.71 10.21 -1.64
CA LEU A 28 -11.52 10.86 -2.21
C LEU A 28 -11.71 11.14 -3.70
N LEU A 29 -12.28 10.21 -4.46
CA LEU A 29 -12.58 10.43 -5.88
C LEU A 29 -13.55 11.58 -6.08
N LEU A 30 -14.59 11.66 -5.25
CA LEU A 30 -15.56 12.74 -5.33
C LEU A 30 -14.95 14.10 -5.04
N ARG A 31 -13.86 14.14 -4.29
CA ARG A 31 -13.09 15.37 -4.01
C ARG A 31 -12.08 15.70 -5.10
N GLY A 32 -12.10 14.99 -6.22
CA GLY A 32 -11.17 15.23 -7.32
C GLY A 32 -9.76 14.70 -7.08
N ARG A 33 -9.58 13.72 -6.18
CA ARG A 33 -8.29 13.13 -5.90
C ARG A 33 -8.12 11.79 -6.56
N ALA A 34 -6.91 11.52 -7.06
CA ALA A 34 -6.56 10.19 -7.50
C ALA A 34 -6.40 9.27 -6.28
N ILE A 35 -6.76 8.00 -6.44
CA ILE A 35 -6.58 6.99 -5.39
C ILE A 35 -5.73 5.85 -5.88
N HIS A 36 -5.06 5.18 -4.95
CA HIS A 36 -4.27 3.98 -5.21
C HIS A 36 -4.91 2.85 -4.41
N VAL A 37 -5.39 1.83 -5.09
CA VAL A 37 -6.12 0.72 -4.45
C VAL A 37 -5.56 -0.62 -4.89
N PHE A 38 -5.59 -1.60 -4.00
CA PHE A 38 -5.32 -2.99 -4.35
C PHE A 38 -6.49 -3.54 -5.14
N ASN A 39 -6.26 -4.61 -5.90
CA ASN A 39 -7.33 -5.27 -6.65
C ASN A 39 -8.45 -5.73 -5.71
N ASP A 40 -8.08 -6.28 -4.56
CA ASP A 40 -9.00 -6.75 -3.53
C ASP A 40 -8.23 -6.91 -2.20
N GLU A 41 -8.95 -7.27 -1.14
CA GLU A 41 -8.36 -7.45 0.19
C GLU A 41 -7.38 -8.61 0.22
N ASP A 42 -7.67 -9.72 -0.46
CA ASP A 42 -6.76 -10.86 -0.53
C ASP A 42 -5.43 -10.48 -1.15
N THR A 43 -5.46 -9.69 -2.22
CA THR A 43 -4.23 -9.17 -2.85
C THR A 43 -3.45 -8.29 -1.88
N MET A 44 -4.14 -7.41 -1.15
CA MET A 44 -3.50 -6.57 -0.15
C MET A 44 -2.77 -7.40 0.90
N LEU A 45 -3.43 -8.45 1.42
CA LEU A 45 -2.84 -9.32 2.44
C LEU A 45 -1.64 -10.09 1.90
N ARG A 46 -1.72 -10.62 0.68
CA ARG A 46 -0.61 -11.33 0.04
C ARG A 46 0.57 -10.40 -0.23
N VAL A 47 0.31 -9.19 -0.68
CA VAL A 47 1.34 -8.18 -0.94
C VAL A 47 2.03 -7.80 0.37
N ALA A 48 1.25 -7.52 1.41
CA ALA A 48 1.81 -7.17 2.72
C ALA A 48 2.70 -8.31 3.24
N GLN A 49 2.26 -9.55 3.14
CA GLN A 49 3.04 -10.70 3.60
C GLN A 49 4.34 -10.85 2.82
N ALA A 50 4.30 -10.69 1.49
CA ALA A 50 5.50 -10.77 0.66
C ALA A 50 6.51 -9.68 1.03
N ILE A 51 6.04 -8.47 1.32
CA ILE A 51 6.91 -7.36 1.73
C ILE A 51 7.51 -7.64 3.11
N ILE A 52 6.72 -8.14 4.04
CA ILE A 52 7.22 -8.52 5.37
C ILE A 52 8.34 -9.56 5.25
N GLU A 53 8.20 -10.50 4.35
CA GLU A 53 9.20 -11.56 4.16
C GLU A 53 10.41 -11.13 3.34
N ARG A 54 10.22 -10.32 2.29
CA ARG A 54 11.25 -10.05 1.29
C ARG A 54 11.43 -8.57 0.93
N GLY A 55 10.64 -7.67 1.50
CA GLY A 55 10.70 -6.26 1.14
C GLY A 55 12.01 -5.60 1.53
N GLU A 56 12.36 -4.54 0.85
CA GLU A 56 13.57 -3.79 1.12
C GLU A 56 13.25 -2.47 1.80
N TYR A 57 14.05 -2.11 2.78
CA TYR A 57 13.92 -0.84 3.48
C TYR A 57 14.23 0.31 2.52
N THR A 58 13.32 1.28 2.42
CA THR A 58 13.45 2.42 1.50
C THR A 58 13.59 3.76 2.23
N GLY A 59 13.60 3.75 3.55
CA GLY A 59 13.79 4.96 4.35
C GLY A 59 12.67 5.23 5.32
N SER A 60 12.79 6.32 6.05
CA SER A 60 11.79 6.73 7.03
C SER A 60 11.29 8.14 6.70
N VAL A 61 9.97 8.32 6.74
CA VAL A 61 9.34 9.63 6.53
C VAL A 61 8.20 9.77 7.54
N ARG A 62 8.18 10.91 8.24
CA ARG A 62 7.11 11.23 9.21
C ARG A 62 6.90 10.13 10.25
N LYS A 63 7.99 9.58 10.79
CA LYS A 63 7.98 8.52 11.80
C LYS A 63 7.50 7.16 11.29
N TYR A 64 7.33 7.00 9.97
CA TYR A 64 7.07 5.69 9.37
C TYR A 64 8.35 5.13 8.77
N GLU A 65 8.63 3.87 9.07
CA GLU A 65 9.61 3.08 8.32
C GLU A 65 8.91 2.53 7.09
N ARG A 66 9.59 2.55 5.96
CA ARG A 66 9.02 2.08 4.69
C ARG A 66 9.82 0.93 4.13
N TYR A 67 9.09 -0.09 3.71
CA TYR A 67 9.62 -1.26 3.03
C TYR A 67 8.84 -1.44 1.73
N GLY A 68 9.51 -1.86 0.67
CA GLY A 68 8.86 -1.99 -0.61
C GLY A 68 9.33 -3.19 -1.41
N LEU A 69 8.54 -3.55 -2.42
CA LEU A 69 8.82 -4.66 -3.30
C LEU A 69 8.11 -4.47 -4.62
N PHE A 70 8.81 -4.71 -5.72
CA PHE A 70 8.18 -4.77 -7.04
C PHE A 70 7.66 -6.17 -7.30
N PHE A 71 6.47 -6.24 -7.89
CA PHE A 71 5.80 -7.49 -8.25
C PHE A 71 5.77 -7.63 -9.77
N THR A 72 5.78 -8.86 -10.27
CA THR A 72 5.68 -9.12 -11.70
C THR A 72 4.24 -9.03 -12.21
N GLU A 73 3.27 -9.16 -11.31
CA GLU A 73 1.85 -9.06 -11.62
C GLU A 73 1.27 -7.77 -11.10
N GLU A 74 0.19 -7.30 -11.71
CA GLU A 74 -0.57 -6.16 -11.23
C GLU A 74 -1.12 -6.46 -9.84
N ILE A 75 -0.85 -5.57 -8.87
CA ILE A 75 -1.35 -5.73 -7.50
C ILE A 75 -2.53 -4.80 -7.21
N GLY A 76 -2.72 -3.81 -8.05
CA GLY A 76 -3.76 -2.81 -7.88
C GLY A 76 -3.72 -1.82 -9.01
N TYR A 77 -4.40 -0.71 -8.82
CA TYR A 77 -4.45 0.33 -9.84
C TYR A 77 -4.65 1.71 -9.22
N ARG A 78 -4.21 2.71 -9.97
CA ARG A 78 -4.46 4.10 -9.65
C ARG A 78 -5.69 4.52 -10.44
N ILE A 79 -6.67 5.12 -9.76
CA ILE A 79 -7.85 5.70 -10.42
C ILE A 79 -7.71 7.21 -10.36
N SER A 80 -7.73 7.85 -11.53
CA SER A 80 -7.73 9.30 -11.64
C SER A 80 -9.17 9.83 -11.55
N PRO A 81 -9.35 11.13 -11.23
CA PRO A 81 -10.71 11.69 -11.12
C PRO A 81 -11.54 11.59 -12.40
N ASP A 82 -10.89 11.50 -13.57
CA ASP A 82 -11.58 11.32 -14.85
C ASP A 82 -12.00 9.85 -15.10
N GLY A 83 -11.72 8.94 -14.16
CA GLY A 83 -12.05 7.52 -14.27
C GLY A 83 -10.98 6.67 -14.93
N SER A 84 -9.90 7.25 -15.43
CA SER A 84 -8.83 6.46 -16.04
C SER A 84 -8.08 5.64 -14.99
N ARG A 85 -7.60 4.45 -15.40
CA ARG A 85 -6.91 3.52 -14.51
C ARG A 85 -5.51 3.24 -15.02
N THR A 86 -4.58 3.16 -14.09
CA THR A 86 -3.19 2.79 -14.35
C THR A 86 -2.81 1.61 -13.47
N PRO A 87 -2.31 0.50 -14.03
CA PRO A 87 -1.94 -0.66 -13.21
C PRO A 87 -0.74 -0.35 -12.32
N LEU A 88 -0.72 -0.94 -11.13
CA LEU A 88 0.34 -0.76 -10.15
C LEU A 88 1.03 -2.09 -9.87
N PHE A 89 2.37 -2.04 -9.75
CA PHE A 89 3.21 -3.21 -9.56
C PHE A 89 4.14 -3.08 -8.36
N TYR A 90 4.12 -1.94 -7.66
CA TYR A 90 4.97 -1.71 -6.50
C TYR A 90 4.12 -1.66 -5.23
N GLY A 91 4.48 -2.48 -4.25
CA GLY A 91 3.84 -2.48 -2.94
C GLY A 91 4.75 -1.84 -1.90
N GLU A 92 4.15 -1.12 -0.97
CA GLU A 92 4.86 -0.49 0.14
C GLU A 92 4.17 -0.86 1.44
N VAL A 93 4.96 -1.18 2.47
CA VAL A 93 4.49 -1.33 3.84
C VAL A 93 5.09 -0.20 4.66
N LYS A 94 4.24 0.54 5.36
CA LYS A 94 4.64 1.58 6.31
C LYS A 94 4.42 1.06 7.72
N ILE A 95 5.43 1.24 8.58
CA ILE A 95 5.37 0.81 9.98
C ILE A 95 5.53 2.03 10.86
N ASP A 96 4.58 2.25 11.76
CA ASP A 96 4.62 3.40 12.68
C ASP A 96 5.46 3.10 13.93
N ALA A 97 5.54 4.09 14.85
CA ALA A 97 6.32 3.97 16.08
C ALA A 97 5.80 2.90 17.04
N ASN A 98 4.56 2.44 16.85
CA ASN A 98 3.94 1.40 17.67
C ASN A 98 3.98 0.02 17.01
N ASN A 99 4.81 -0.16 15.97
CA ASN A 99 4.90 -1.39 15.18
C ASN A 99 3.60 -1.81 14.51
N ARG A 100 2.74 -0.83 14.20
CA ARG A 100 1.55 -1.06 13.40
C ARG A 100 1.85 -0.75 11.94
N TYR A 101 1.39 -1.60 11.05
CA TYR A 101 1.69 -1.45 9.64
C TYR A 101 0.43 -1.38 8.79
N HIS A 102 0.57 -0.75 7.63
CA HIS A 102 -0.43 -0.84 6.56
C HIS A 102 0.28 -0.91 5.22
N ALA A 103 -0.39 -1.47 4.23
CA ALA A 103 0.15 -1.63 2.89
C ALA A 103 -0.49 -0.63 1.94
N ILE A 104 0.30 -0.16 0.98
CA ILE A 104 -0.13 0.81 -0.03
C ILE A 104 0.39 0.33 -1.39
N PRO A 105 -0.46 0.27 -2.43
CA PRO A 105 0.03 0.07 -3.79
C PRO A 105 0.48 1.41 -4.35
N ARG A 106 1.63 1.45 -5.01
CA ARG A 106 2.20 2.69 -5.53
C ARG A 106 2.74 2.48 -6.94
N THR A 107 3.02 3.60 -7.62
CA THR A 107 3.65 3.53 -8.96
C THR A 107 5.13 3.22 -8.86
N ARG A 108 5.78 3.68 -7.79
CA ARG A 108 7.23 3.52 -7.59
C ARG A 108 7.56 3.78 -6.12
N PRO A 109 8.79 3.46 -5.68
CA PRO A 109 9.21 3.79 -4.32
C PRO A 109 9.09 5.28 -4.04
N SER A 110 8.69 5.61 -2.81
CA SER A 110 8.68 7.00 -2.34
C SER A 110 10.11 7.48 -2.14
N GLU A 111 10.34 8.71 -2.50
CA GLU A 111 11.63 9.37 -2.25
C GLU A 111 11.61 10.11 -0.93
#